data_d33239b1435b01aac980baa1df8417a4
#
_entry.id   d33239b1435b01aac980baa1df8417a4
#
_cell.length_a   1.000
_cell.length_b   1.000
_cell.length_c   1.000
_cell.angle_alpha   90.00
_cell.angle_beta   90.00
_cell.angle_gamma   90.00
#
_symmetry.space_group_name_H-M   'P 1'
#
loop_
_entity.id
_entity.type
_entity.pdbx_description
1 polymer ?
#
loop_
_entity_poly.entity_id
_entity_poly.type
_entity_poly.pdbx_seq_one_letter_code
_entity_poly.pdbx_strand_id
1 'polypeptide(L)'
;MTLRMPLKSLLVLGLLASASVLAADTAKAPAAPVPLLWKVSDKDNAVYLLGSFHLLRPGDYPLSPEVEAAFADAERLMFELAPEEMQSPAMPQMMLQAALRTDGSTLQQELDAATWRRLEGWAGKNGMPVVSFNNFEPWFVGLTISIVEMTRQGLDPKLGLDNHFMDKAKAAGKPTAGLERAQEQIGVLDGMEATEQRQFIVEALDQAEKGSAETERLHQAWRRGDAEGLWSGMAADMKRQYPRLYRRINVERNDAWVPRIQQ
;
A
#
# COMPACT_ATOMS: atom_id res chain seq x y z
N MET A 1 59.69 25.01 -67.96
CA MET A 1 58.34 25.10 -68.56
C MET A 1 57.38 25.29 -67.33
N THR A 2 57.12 26.59 -67.11
CA THR A 2 56.40 27.09 -65.92
C THR A 2 54.93 27.26 -66.26
N LEU A 3 54.02 26.59 -65.51
CA LEU A 3 52.61 26.82 -65.68
C LEU A 3 52.05 27.44 -64.38
N ARG A 4 51.59 28.68 -64.51
CA ARG A 4 50.94 29.49 -63.49
C ARG A 4 49.45 29.07 -63.41
N MET A 5 48.93 28.75 -62.20
CA MET A 5 47.52 28.68 -61.96
C MET A 5 46.99 29.92 -61.24
N PRO A 6 45.81 30.39 -61.58
CA PRO A 6 45.21 31.58 -60.95
C PRO A 6 44.45 31.22 -59.66
N LEU A 7 44.57 32.16 -58.74
CA LEU A 7 43.90 32.22 -57.43
C LEU A 7 42.39 32.46 -57.64
N LYS A 8 41.54 31.54 -57.24
CA LYS A 8 40.08 31.75 -57.16
C LYS A 8 39.66 31.91 -55.69
N SER A 9 39.06 33.06 -55.46
CA SER A 9 38.46 33.47 -54.17
C SER A 9 37.45 32.44 -53.60
N LEU A 10 37.66 31.99 -52.36
CA LEU A 10 36.70 31.21 -51.65
C LEU A 10 35.82 32.15 -50.77
N LEU A 11 34.57 32.27 -51.18
CA LEU A 11 33.54 32.96 -50.42
C LEU A 11 33.11 31.97 -49.24
N VAL A 12 33.42 32.33 -48.01
CA VAL A 12 32.94 31.59 -46.83
C VAL A 12 31.56 32.12 -46.50
N LEU A 13 30.53 31.31 -46.82
CA LEU A 13 29.16 31.55 -46.39
C LEU A 13 29.01 31.01 -44.96
N GLY A 14 28.95 31.91 -43.97
CA GLY A 14 28.66 31.56 -42.58
C GLY A 14 27.19 31.16 -42.40
N LEU A 15 26.92 29.87 -42.21
CA LEU A 15 25.64 29.39 -41.73
C LEU A 15 25.58 29.62 -40.21
N LEU A 16 24.83 30.63 -39.77
CA LEU A 16 24.38 30.78 -38.41
C LEU A 16 23.30 29.72 -38.15
N ALA A 17 23.71 28.57 -37.62
CA ALA A 17 22.78 27.59 -37.04
C ALA A 17 22.25 28.14 -35.73
N SER A 18 21.05 28.70 -35.75
CA SER A 18 20.28 29.03 -34.56
C SER A 18 19.90 27.72 -33.87
N ALA A 19 20.67 27.31 -32.85
CA ALA A 19 20.30 26.24 -31.97
C ALA A 19 19.11 26.73 -31.11
N SER A 20 17.89 26.37 -31.51
CA SER A 20 16.72 26.47 -30.65
C SER A 20 16.94 25.50 -29.50
N VAL A 21 17.36 26.00 -28.35
CA VAL A 21 17.32 25.27 -27.09
C VAL A 21 15.83 25.07 -26.78
N LEU A 22 15.31 23.90 -27.14
CA LEU A 22 14.06 23.40 -26.58
C LEU A 22 14.30 23.32 -25.06
N ALA A 23 13.81 24.30 -24.33
CA ALA A 23 13.66 24.19 -22.89
C ALA A 23 12.75 22.98 -22.67
N ALA A 24 13.36 21.85 -22.29
CA ALA A 24 12.59 20.73 -21.76
C ALA A 24 11.84 21.29 -20.55
N ASP A 25 10.54 21.31 -20.65
CA ASP A 25 9.65 21.62 -19.53
C ASP A 25 10.01 20.59 -18.44
N THR A 26 10.86 20.99 -17.49
CA THR A 26 11.19 20.16 -16.35
C THR A 26 9.93 20.12 -15.51
N ALA A 27 9.07 19.14 -15.80
CA ALA A 27 7.94 18.83 -14.93
C ALA A 27 8.47 18.78 -13.51
N LYS A 28 8.05 19.74 -12.70
CA LYS A 28 8.45 19.84 -11.29
C LYS A 28 8.19 18.49 -10.66
N ALA A 29 9.23 17.88 -10.09
CA ALA A 29 9.09 16.62 -9.38
C ALA A 29 7.91 16.71 -8.39
N PRO A 30 7.07 15.69 -8.29
CA PRO A 30 5.97 15.70 -7.34
C PRO A 30 6.48 16.05 -5.94
N ALA A 31 5.71 16.84 -5.20
CA ALA A 31 6.07 17.17 -3.82
C ALA A 31 6.22 15.87 -3.00
N ALA A 32 7.16 15.87 -2.07
CA ALA A 32 7.33 14.78 -1.12
C ALA A 32 6.01 14.49 -0.38
N PRO A 33 5.65 13.21 -0.15
CA PRO A 33 4.47 12.87 0.63
C PRO A 33 4.56 13.40 2.07
N VAL A 34 3.43 13.90 2.56
CA VAL A 34 3.24 14.34 3.93
C VAL A 34 2.12 13.49 4.56
N PRO A 35 2.36 12.19 4.81
CA PRO A 35 1.35 11.31 5.38
C PRO A 35 0.93 11.81 6.78
N LEU A 36 -0.19 11.29 7.26
CA LEU A 36 -0.69 11.62 8.59
C LEU A 36 0.37 11.29 9.64
N LEU A 37 0.81 12.30 10.37
CA LEU A 37 1.78 12.18 11.46
C LEU A 37 1.26 12.97 12.66
N TRP A 38 1.05 12.28 13.77
CA TRP A 38 0.69 12.88 15.05
C TRP A 38 1.81 12.74 16.05
N LYS A 39 2.01 13.76 16.87
CA LYS A 39 2.89 13.71 18.03
C LYS A 39 2.05 13.84 19.30
N VAL A 40 2.13 12.83 20.15
CA VAL A 40 1.59 12.86 21.52
C VAL A 40 2.78 13.00 22.46
N SER A 41 2.77 14.01 23.31
CA SER A 41 3.90 14.27 24.22
C SER A 41 3.43 14.75 25.59
N ASP A 42 4.21 14.43 26.62
CA ASP A 42 4.10 14.99 27.94
C ASP A 42 5.41 15.78 28.29
N LYS A 43 5.84 15.77 29.53
CA LYS A 43 6.98 16.59 29.99
C LYS A 43 8.32 16.06 29.46
N ASP A 44 8.46 14.75 29.32
CA ASP A 44 9.72 14.05 29.10
C ASP A 44 9.67 12.96 28.05
N ASN A 45 8.46 12.67 27.51
CA ASN A 45 8.26 11.64 26.48
C ASN A 45 7.49 12.15 25.28
N ALA A 46 7.71 11.52 24.12
CA ALA A 46 6.93 11.75 22.92
C ALA A 46 6.72 10.44 22.15
N VAL A 47 5.51 10.27 21.64
CA VAL A 47 5.14 9.18 20.71
C VAL A 47 4.70 9.80 19.40
N TYR A 48 5.26 9.31 18.31
CA TYR A 48 4.86 9.66 16.96
C TYR A 48 3.98 8.55 16.38
N LEU A 49 2.81 8.90 15.90
CA LEU A 49 1.90 7.99 15.21
C LEU A 49 1.89 8.34 13.74
N LEU A 50 2.42 7.46 12.91
CA LEU A 50 2.51 7.65 11.46
C LEU A 50 1.50 6.75 10.75
N GLY A 51 0.62 7.33 9.93
CA GLY A 51 -0.33 6.59 9.11
C GLY A 51 0.38 5.82 8.00
N SER A 52 0.46 4.49 8.13
CA SER A 52 1.11 3.64 7.13
C SER A 52 0.24 3.40 5.90
N PHE A 53 0.91 3.19 4.76
CA PHE A 53 0.33 2.68 3.54
C PHE A 53 1.21 1.54 3.05
N HIS A 54 0.64 0.34 2.97
CA HIS A 54 1.43 -0.90 2.82
C HIS A 54 1.97 -1.14 1.41
N LEU A 55 1.47 -0.42 0.41
CA LEU A 55 1.93 -0.49 -0.97
C LEU A 55 2.17 0.94 -1.48
N LEU A 56 3.37 1.24 -1.95
CA LEU A 56 3.74 2.57 -2.42
C LEU A 56 4.42 2.49 -3.80
N ARG A 57 4.74 3.66 -4.36
CA ARG A 57 5.44 3.82 -5.63
C ARG A 57 6.84 4.37 -5.40
N PRO A 58 7.79 4.18 -6.33
CA PRO A 58 9.11 4.81 -6.22
C PRO A 58 9.04 6.34 -6.05
N GLY A 59 8.05 7.00 -6.68
CA GLY A 59 7.83 8.45 -6.59
C GLY A 59 7.21 8.94 -5.26
N ASP A 60 6.98 8.03 -4.30
CA ASP A 60 6.54 8.38 -2.95
C ASP A 60 7.73 8.65 -2.00
N TYR A 61 8.94 8.52 -2.51
CA TYR A 61 10.16 8.79 -1.75
C TYR A 61 10.97 9.90 -2.41
N PRO A 62 11.69 10.72 -1.61
CA PRO A 62 11.73 10.74 -0.14
C PRO A 62 10.43 11.24 0.48
N LEU A 63 10.21 10.89 1.76
CA LEU A 63 9.12 11.42 2.57
C LEU A 63 9.40 12.88 2.99
N SER A 64 8.40 13.54 3.60
CA SER A 64 8.55 14.90 4.06
C SER A 64 9.61 15.04 5.17
N PRO A 65 10.24 16.22 5.30
CA PRO A 65 11.23 16.47 6.37
C PRO A 65 10.69 16.24 7.77
N GLU A 66 9.39 16.44 8.00
CA GLU A 66 8.74 16.25 9.30
C GLU A 66 8.72 14.75 9.67
N VAL A 67 8.43 13.88 8.71
CA VAL A 67 8.46 12.42 8.92
C VAL A 67 9.89 11.95 9.17
N GLU A 68 10.85 12.48 8.41
CA GLU A 68 12.26 12.18 8.60
C GLU A 68 12.78 12.65 9.97
N ALA A 69 12.35 13.83 10.42
CA ALA A 69 12.69 14.37 11.74
C ALA A 69 12.07 13.51 12.87
N ALA A 70 10.81 13.08 12.73
CA ALA A 70 10.17 12.18 13.68
C ALA A 70 10.92 10.83 13.79
N PHE A 71 11.34 10.27 12.65
CA PHE A 71 12.17 9.07 12.66
C PHE A 71 13.52 9.30 13.36
N ALA A 72 14.17 10.44 13.12
CA ALA A 72 15.45 10.76 13.74
C ALA A 72 15.33 10.91 15.27
N ASP A 73 14.26 11.56 15.74
CA ASP A 73 13.96 11.81 17.16
C ASP A 73 13.55 10.52 17.91
N ALA A 74 12.85 9.60 17.25
CA ALA A 74 12.38 8.36 17.85
C ALA A 74 13.54 7.46 18.28
N GLU A 75 13.54 7.00 19.54
CA GLU A 75 14.56 6.08 20.08
C GLU A 75 14.33 4.64 19.64
N ARG A 76 13.07 4.24 19.43
CA ARG A 76 12.63 2.90 18.97
C ARG A 76 11.45 3.03 18.01
N LEU A 77 11.21 1.99 17.22
CA LEU A 77 10.05 1.93 16.33
C LEU A 77 9.16 0.74 16.71
N MET A 78 7.84 0.99 16.62
CA MET A 78 6.82 -0.05 16.75
C MET A 78 6.05 -0.16 15.44
N PHE A 79 5.91 -1.38 14.95
CA PHE A 79 5.18 -1.73 13.75
C PHE A 79 3.93 -2.54 14.11
N GLU A 80 2.98 -2.71 13.18
CA GLU A 80 1.90 -3.67 13.41
C GLU A 80 2.48 -5.06 13.70
N LEU A 81 3.41 -5.53 12.86
CA LEU A 81 4.20 -6.74 13.07
C LEU A 81 5.67 -6.40 13.25
N ALA A 82 6.33 -7.07 14.18
CA ALA A 82 7.79 -6.95 14.30
C ALA A 82 8.48 -7.37 12.99
N PRO A 83 9.64 -6.74 12.63
CA PRO A 83 10.36 -7.09 11.40
C PRO A 83 10.67 -8.58 11.29
N GLU A 84 11.00 -9.24 12.39
CA GLU A 84 11.33 -10.67 12.45
C GLU A 84 10.14 -11.56 12.07
N GLU A 85 8.91 -11.13 12.40
CA GLU A 85 7.68 -11.83 12.02
C GLU A 85 7.27 -11.50 10.59
N MET A 86 7.26 -10.22 10.21
CA MET A 86 6.86 -9.78 8.89
C MET A 86 7.77 -10.31 7.77
N GLN A 87 9.08 -10.35 8.02
CA GLN A 87 10.09 -10.85 7.08
C GLN A 87 10.36 -12.36 7.25
N SER A 88 9.63 -13.03 8.13
CA SER A 88 9.78 -14.47 8.36
C SER A 88 9.41 -15.28 7.11
N PRO A 89 10.26 -16.22 6.67
CA PRO A 89 9.90 -17.14 5.59
C PRO A 89 8.72 -18.05 5.92
N ALA A 90 8.34 -18.16 7.20
CA ALA A 90 7.16 -18.90 7.64
C ALA A 90 5.85 -18.12 7.43
N MET A 91 5.89 -16.79 7.35
CA MET A 91 4.68 -15.96 7.24
C MET A 91 3.79 -16.32 6.04
N PRO A 92 4.31 -16.47 4.80
CA PRO A 92 3.49 -16.90 3.67
C PRO A 92 2.85 -18.28 3.87
N GLN A 93 3.56 -19.21 4.51
CA GLN A 93 3.03 -20.55 4.78
C GLN A 93 1.92 -20.51 5.83
N MET A 94 2.07 -19.74 6.91
CA MET A 94 1.04 -19.54 7.93
C MET A 94 -0.23 -18.92 7.33
N MET A 95 -0.05 -17.89 6.50
CA MET A 95 -1.16 -17.23 5.78
C MET A 95 -1.89 -18.21 4.87
N LEU A 96 -1.15 -18.99 4.08
CA LEU A 96 -1.73 -19.98 3.17
C LEU A 96 -2.47 -21.09 3.93
N GLN A 97 -1.93 -21.59 5.05
CA GLN A 97 -2.57 -22.61 5.86
C GLN A 97 -3.90 -22.11 6.45
N ALA A 98 -3.94 -20.89 6.97
CA ALA A 98 -5.16 -20.27 7.49
C ALA A 98 -6.19 -20.00 6.38
N ALA A 99 -5.70 -19.68 5.17
CA ALA A 99 -6.56 -19.38 4.03
C ALA A 99 -7.25 -20.59 3.39
N LEU A 100 -6.77 -21.82 3.65
CA LEU A 100 -7.33 -23.02 3.02
C LEU A 100 -8.57 -23.49 3.74
N ARG A 101 -9.64 -23.74 2.98
CA ARG A 101 -10.87 -24.35 3.48
C ARG A 101 -10.61 -25.79 3.91
N THR A 102 -11.08 -26.13 5.09
CA THR A 102 -10.87 -27.48 5.67
C THR A 102 -12.18 -28.24 5.89
N ASP A 103 -13.33 -27.63 5.61
CA ASP A 103 -14.67 -28.17 5.81
C ASP A 103 -15.20 -29.01 4.63
N GLY A 104 -14.43 -29.10 3.55
CA GLY A 104 -14.82 -29.80 2.32
C GLY A 104 -15.78 -29.03 1.41
N SER A 105 -16.17 -27.83 1.79
CA SER A 105 -16.98 -26.93 0.95
C SER A 105 -16.10 -26.13 -0.01
N THR A 106 -16.74 -25.45 -0.98
CA THR A 106 -16.05 -24.55 -1.92
C THR A 106 -16.49 -23.13 -1.71
N LEU A 107 -15.62 -22.16 -2.10
CA LEU A 107 -15.98 -20.75 -2.10
C LEU A 107 -17.26 -20.48 -2.90
N GLN A 108 -17.44 -21.18 -4.03
CA GLN A 108 -18.65 -21.05 -4.85
C GLN A 108 -19.92 -21.44 -4.10
N GLN A 109 -19.85 -22.46 -3.21
CA GLN A 109 -20.99 -22.86 -2.37
C GLN A 109 -21.25 -21.87 -1.23
N GLU A 110 -20.21 -21.20 -0.75
CA GLU A 110 -20.29 -20.22 0.34
C GLU A 110 -20.89 -18.88 -0.11
N LEU A 111 -20.59 -18.45 -1.35
CA LEU A 111 -21.04 -17.17 -1.89
C LEU A 111 -22.44 -17.30 -2.51
N ASP A 112 -23.23 -16.24 -2.40
CA ASP A 112 -24.45 -16.12 -3.21
C ASP A 112 -24.11 -15.98 -4.71
N ALA A 113 -25.07 -16.32 -5.57
CA ALA A 113 -24.89 -16.35 -7.01
C ALA A 113 -24.51 -14.98 -7.61
N ALA A 114 -24.92 -13.87 -6.98
CA ALA A 114 -24.58 -12.53 -7.46
C ALA A 114 -23.12 -12.21 -7.17
N THR A 115 -22.67 -12.46 -5.94
CA THR A 115 -21.27 -12.28 -5.52
C THR A 115 -20.31 -13.19 -6.30
N TRP A 116 -20.70 -14.46 -6.52
CA TRP A 116 -19.91 -15.37 -7.35
C TRP A 116 -19.71 -14.84 -8.79
N ARG A 117 -20.79 -14.37 -9.45
CA ARG A 117 -20.68 -13.79 -10.81
C ARG A 117 -19.78 -12.55 -10.84
N ARG A 118 -19.81 -11.71 -9.81
CA ARG A 118 -18.90 -10.57 -9.70
C ARG A 118 -17.44 -11.04 -9.61
N LEU A 119 -17.17 -12.05 -8.79
CA LEU A 119 -15.85 -12.66 -8.67
C LEU A 119 -15.38 -13.28 -10.00
N GLU A 120 -16.26 -14.00 -10.72
CA GLU A 120 -15.96 -14.52 -12.07
C GLU A 120 -15.58 -13.40 -13.04
N GLY A 121 -16.36 -12.32 -13.05
CA GLY A 121 -16.08 -11.15 -13.89
C GLY A 121 -14.74 -10.51 -13.56
N TRP A 122 -14.44 -10.35 -12.27
CA TRP A 122 -13.17 -9.80 -11.81
C TRP A 122 -11.99 -10.73 -12.16
N ALA A 123 -12.09 -12.02 -11.85
CA ALA A 123 -11.07 -13.01 -12.15
C ALA A 123 -10.77 -13.08 -13.65
N GLY A 124 -11.81 -13.10 -14.49
CA GLY A 124 -11.68 -13.10 -15.95
C GLY A 124 -10.93 -11.86 -16.47
N LYS A 125 -11.24 -10.67 -15.99
CA LYS A 125 -10.52 -9.42 -16.32
C LYS A 125 -9.03 -9.48 -15.93
N ASN A 126 -8.70 -10.26 -14.91
CA ASN A 126 -7.34 -10.42 -14.39
C ASN A 126 -6.62 -11.65 -14.93
N GLY A 127 -7.22 -12.40 -15.87
CA GLY A 127 -6.65 -13.61 -16.48
C GLY A 127 -6.53 -14.79 -15.49
N MET A 128 -7.33 -14.78 -14.42
CA MET A 128 -7.32 -15.82 -13.38
C MET A 128 -8.52 -16.76 -13.56
N PRO A 129 -8.33 -18.09 -13.52
CA PRO A 129 -9.44 -19.02 -13.45
C PRO A 129 -10.16 -18.89 -12.11
N VAL A 130 -11.43 -18.51 -12.08
CA VAL A 130 -12.19 -18.31 -10.83
C VAL A 130 -12.21 -19.58 -9.96
N VAL A 131 -12.20 -20.76 -10.59
CA VAL A 131 -12.17 -22.05 -9.88
C VAL A 131 -10.94 -22.26 -9.00
N SER A 132 -9.83 -21.55 -9.28
CA SER A 132 -8.64 -21.60 -8.43
C SER A 132 -8.87 -21.02 -7.03
N PHE A 133 -9.92 -20.21 -6.85
CA PHE A 133 -10.30 -19.64 -5.56
C PHE A 133 -11.17 -20.59 -4.72
N ASN A 134 -11.68 -21.68 -5.27
CA ASN A 134 -12.63 -22.57 -4.58
C ASN A 134 -12.13 -23.16 -3.26
N ASN A 135 -10.82 -23.34 -3.13
CA ASN A 135 -10.22 -23.94 -1.94
C ASN A 135 -9.83 -22.90 -0.87
N PHE A 136 -10.16 -21.63 -1.06
CA PHE A 136 -9.77 -20.55 -0.15
C PHE A 136 -10.96 -19.95 0.57
N GLU A 137 -10.70 -19.49 1.79
CA GLU A 137 -11.66 -18.73 2.59
C GLU A 137 -11.97 -17.36 1.94
N PRO A 138 -13.19 -16.84 2.08
CA PRO A 138 -13.59 -15.57 1.46
C PRO A 138 -12.70 -14.38 1.82
N TRP A 139 -12.19 -14.32 3.07
CA TRP A 139 -11.31 -13.26 3.51
C TRP A 139 -10.00 -13.20 2.72
N PHE A 140 -9.43 -14.37 2.41
CA PHE A 140 -8.18 -14.45 1.66
C PHE A 140 -8.36 -14.01 0.21
N VAL A 141 -9.50 -14.37 -0.39
CA VAL A 141 -9.83 -13.93 -1.76
C VAL A 141 -10.09 -12.43 -1.79
N GLY A 142 -10.79 -11.88 -0.79
CA GLY A 142 -10.97 -10.43 -0.66
C GLY A 142 -9.64 -9.67 -0.53
N LEU A 143 -8.73 -10.17 0.30
CA LEU A 143 -7.37 -9.62 0.44
C LEU A 143 -6.60 -9.69 -0.90
N THR A 144 -6.70 -10.84 -1.60
CA THR A 144 -6.07 -11.04 -2.92
C THR A 144 -6.59 -10.02 -3.93
N ILE A 145 -7.91 -9.81 -4.00
CA ILE A 145 -8.54 -8.79 -4.87
C ILE A 145 -7.91 -7.42 -4.60
N SER A 146 -7.86 -7.00 -3.34
CA SER A 146 -7.33 -5.70 -2.95
C SER A 146 -5.87 -5.52 -3.36
N ILE A 147 -5.01 -6.51 -3.10
CA ILE A 147 -3.59 -6.46 -3.46
C ILE A 147 -3.40 -6.42 -4.99
N VAL A 148 -4.14 -7.24 -5.74
CA VAL A 148 -4.06 -7.28 -7.21
C VAL A 148 -4.46 -5.93 -7.80
N GLU A 149 -5.56 -5.33 -7.33
CA GLU A 149 -6.01 -4.02 -7.84
C GLU A 149 -4.99 -2.91 -7.56
N MET A 150 -4.41 -2.86 -6.36
CA MET A 150 -3.37 -1.90 -6.02
C MET A 150 -2.10 -2.10 -6.86
N THR A 151 -1.67 -3.36 -7.01
CA THR A 151 -0.45 -3.69 -7.78
C THR A 151 -0.59 -3.35 -9.27
N ARG A 152 -1.77 -3.58 -9.85
CA ARG A 152 -2.07 -3.20 -11.25
C ARG A 152 -1.96 -1.70 -11.50
N GLN A 153 -2.07 -0.91 -10.46
CA GLN A 153 -1.93 0.55 -10.51
C GLN A 153 -0.51 1.03 -10.19
N GLY A 154 0.44 0.11 -10.14
CA GLY A 154 1.86 0.40 -9.91
C GLY A 154 2.22 0.66 -8.45
N LEU A 155 1.34 0.28 -7.51
CA LEU A 155 1.68 0.22 -6.10
C LEU A 155 2.41 -1.11 -5.80
N ASP A 156 3.54 -1.05 -5.13
CA ASP A 156 4.40 -2.20 -4.83
C ASP A 156 4.45 -2.44 -3.32
N PRO A 157 4.08 -3.64 -2.83
CA PRO A 157 4.18 -3.97 -1.40
C PRO A 157 5.62 -3.91 -0.87
N LYS A 158 6.63 -4.10 -1.71
CA LYS A 158 8.03 -3.96 -1.31
C LYS A 158 8.40 -2.52 -0.96
N LEU A 159 7.66 -1.57 -1.49
CA LEU A 159 7.85 -0.14 -1.24
C LEU A 159 6.94 0.39 -0.14
N GLY A 160 6.15 -0.47 0.50
CA GLY A 160 5.28 -0.07 1.61
C GLY A 160 6.04 0.63 2.73
N LEU A 161 5.35 1.53 3.43
CA LEU A 161 5.95 2.39 4.44
C LEU A 161 6.57 1.59 5.60
N ASP A 162 5.94 0.47 5.96
CA ASP A 162 6.45 -0.44 7.00
C ASP A 162 7.81 -0.99 6.61
N ASN A 163 7.96 -1.55 5.41
CA ASN A 163 9.23 -2.07 4.90
C ASN A 163 10.30 -0.99 4.86
N HIS A 164 9.95 0.22 4.38
CA HIS A 164 10.88 1.35 4.35
C HIS A 164 11.43 1.68 5.74
N PHE A 165 10.58 1.78 6.77
CA PHE A 165 11.04 2.11 8.11
C PHE A 165 11.70 0.93 8.84
N MET A 166 11.34 -0.32 8.52
CA MET A 166 12.07 -1.49 9.01
C MET A 166 13.53 -1.47 8.53
N ASP A 167 13.74 -1.20 7.24
CA ASP A 167 15.09 -1.10 6.65
C ASP A 167 15.86 0.09 7.23
N LYS A 168 15.20 1.25 7.41
CA LYS A 168 15.81 2.42 8.05
C LYS A 168 16.18 2.16 9.51
N ALA A 169 15.29 1.52 10.28
CA ALA A 169 15.57 1.18 11.68
C ALA A 169 16.77 0.24 11.79
N LYS A 170 16.82 -0.80 10.94
CA LYS A 170 17.93 -1.73 10.86
C LYS A 170 19.25 -1.02 10.52
N ALA A 171 19.24 -0.13 9.52
CA ALA A 171 20.42 0.63 9.12
C ALA A 171 20.90 1.60 10.22
N ALA A 172 19.97 2.18 10.99
CA ALA A 172 20.26 3.08 12.10
C ALA A 172 20.53 2.37 13.43
N GLY A 173 20.40 1.04 13.49
CA GLY A 173 20.54 0.28 14.73
C GLY A 173 19.48 0.60 15.78
N LYS A 174 18.30 1.10 15.37
CA LYS A 174 17.22 1.42 16.29
C LYS A 174 16.45 0.15 16.68
N PRO A 175 16.13 -0.03 17.99
CA PRO A 175 15.28 -1.14 18.44
C PRO A 175 13.90 -1.12 17.75
N THR A 176 13.38 -2.30 17.48
CA THR A 176 12.05 -2.48 16.86
C THR A 176 11.20 -3.42 17.70
N ALA A 177 9.87 -3.27 17.60
CA ALA A 177 8.90 -4.16 18.23
C ALA A 177 7.63 -4.24 17.36
N GLY A 178 6.78 -5.25 17.64
CA GLY A 178 5.46 -5.41 17.05
C GLY A 178 4.35 -5.04 18.02
N LEU A 179 3.29 -4.44 17.49
CA LEU A 179 2.03 -4.22 18.21
C LEU A 179 1.15 -5.48 18.22
N GLU A 180 1.37 -6.37 17.25
CA GLU A 180 0.69 -7.67 17.12
C GLU A 180 1.72 -8.74 16.78
N ARG A 181 1.32 -10.00 16.98
CA ARG A 181 2.03 -11.15 16.43
C ARG A 181 1.37 -11.56 15.11
N ALA A 182 2.13 -12.18 14.21
CA ALA A 182 1.62 -12.66 12.94
C ALA A 182 0.39 -13.57 13.09
N GLN A 183 0.41 -14.46 14.08
CA GLN A 183 -0.72 -15.35 14.36
C GLN A 183 -1.96 -14.59 14.86
N GLU A 184 -1.78 -13.51 15.65
CA GLU A 184 -2.88 -12.65 16.10
C GLU A 184 -3.53 -11.95 14.89
N GLN A 185 -2.72 -11.37 14.00
CA GLN A 185 -3.20 -10.66 12.81
C GLN A 185 -3.92 -11.58 11.83
N ILE A 186 -3.35 -12.76 11.56
CA ILE A 186 -4.01 -13.78 10.73
C ILE A 186 -5.31 -14.22 11.39
N GLY A 187 -5.32 -14.44 12.72
CA GLY A 187 -6.49 -14.84 13.47
C GLY A 187 -7.63 -13.80 13.47
N VAL A 188 -7.33 -12.51 13.30
CA VAL A 188 -8.37 -11.47 13.11
C VAL A 188 -9.15 -11.73 11.81
N LEU A 189 -8.46 -12.14 10.75
CA LEU A 189 -9.06 -12.42 9.44
C LEU A 189 -9.73 -13.80 9.41
N ASP A 190 -8.99 -14.82 9.81
CA ASP A 190 -9.45 -16.22 9.80
C ASP A 190 -10.58 -16.49 10.81
N GLY A 191 -10.58 -15.80 11.95
CA GLY A 191 -11.63 -15.86 12.96
C GLY A 191 -12.89 -15.06 12.65
N MET A 192 -13.05 -14.50 11.45
CA MET A 192 -14.29 -13.85 11.03
C MET A 192 -15.43 -14.87 10.95
N GLU A 193 -16.61 -14.48 11.43
CA GLU A 193 -17.83 -15.24 11.17
C GLU A 193 -18.12 -15.31 9.67
N ALA A 194 -18.78 -16.38 9.20
CA ALA A 194 -19.09 -16.57 7.78
C ALA A 194 -19.74 -15.34 7.11
N THR A 195 -20.59 -14.63 7.85
CA THR A 195 -21.20 -13.38 7.35
C THR A 195 -20.17 -12.26 7.20
N GLU A 196 -19.24 -12.10 8.15
CA GLU A 196 -18.18 -11.09 8.08
C GLU A 196 -17.21 -11.39 6.94
N GLN A 197 -16.88 -12.66 6.71
CA GLN A 197 -16.04 -13.10 5.60
C GLN A 197 -16.69 -12.79 4.24
N ARG A 198 -18.00 -13.04 4.08
CA ARG A 198 -18.73 -12.67 2.86
C ARG A 198 -18.80 -11.16 2.68
N GLN A 199 -18.97 -10.39 3.75
CA GLN A 199 -18.94 -8.92 3.70
C GLN A 199 -17.55 -8.41 3.26
N PHE A 200 -16.49 -9.04 3.76
CA PHE A 200 -15.12 -8.64 3.41
C PHE A 200 -14.81 -8.82 1.91
N ILE A 201 -15.20 -9.96 1.31
CA ILE A 201 -15.02 -10.16 -0.14
C ILE A 201 -15.91 -9.25 -0.98
N VAL A 202 -17.16 -8.97 -0.52
CA VAL A 202 -18.06 -8.03 -1.20
C VAL A 202 -17.46 -6.63 -1.18
N GLU A 203 -16.96 -6.16 -0.04
CA GLU A 203 -16.29 -4.85 0.04
C GLU A 203 -15.08 -4.76 -0.90
N ALA A 204 -14.26 -5.82 -0.96
CA ALA A 204 -13.13 -5.86 -1.89
C ALA A 204 -13.56 -5.78 -3.37
N LEU A 205 -14.65 -6.45 -3.73
CA LEU A 205 -15.24 -6.36 -5.07
C LEU A 205 -15.83 -4.97 -5.34
N ASP A 206 -16.51 -4.36 -4.37
CA ASP A 206 -17.03 -3.00 -4.48
C ASP A 206 -15.91 -1.99 -4.74
N GLN A 207 -14.79 -2.11 -4.03
CA GLN A 207 -13.62 -1.25 -4.26
C GLN A 207 -12.99 -1.50 -5.64
N ALA A 208 -12.85 -2.76 -6.06
CA ALA A 208 -12.34 -3.11 -7.39
C ALA A 208 -13.22 -2.56 -8.52
N GLU A 209 -14.54 -2.52 -8.34
CA GLU A 209 -15.51 -1.98 -9.33
C GLU A 209 -15.49 -0.45 -9.40
N LYS A 210 -15.14 0.25 -8.30
CA LYS A 210 -14.87 1.70 -8.32
C LYS A 210 -13.67 2.05 -9.20
N GLY A 211 -12.74 1.09 -9.38
CA GLY A 211 -11.65 1.16 -10.34
C GLY A 211 -10.47 2.02 -9.90
N SER A 212 -9.56 2.27 -10.87
CA SER A 212 -8.27 2.93 -10.62
C SER A 212 -8.38 4.35 -10.07
N ALA A 213 -9.45 5.06 -10.38
CA ALA A 213 -9.66 6.43 -9.90
C ALA A 213 -9.79 6.48 -8.37
N GLU A 214 -10.44 5.49 -7.77
CA GLU A 214 -10.61 5.44 -6.32
C GLU A 214 -9.29 5.10 -5.59
N THR A 215 -8.55 4.12 -6.10
CA THR A 215 -7.22 3.82 -5.54
C THR A 215 -6.27 5.02 -5.65
N GLU A 216 -6.28 5.71 -6.81
CA GLU A 216 -5.46 6.92 -6.97
C GLU A 216 -5.91 8.03 -6.01
N ARG A 217 -7.23 8.21 -5.81
CA ARG A 217 -7.77 9.17 -4.86
C ARG A 217 -7.28 8.90 -3.43
N LEU A 218 -7.33 7.64 -3.00
CA LEU A 218 -6.85 7.20 -1.68
C LEU A 218 -5.34 7.39 -1.53
N HIS A 219 -4.57 6.99 -2.54
CA HIS A 219 -3.13 7.19 -2.55
C HIS A 219 -2.76 8.69 -2.46
N GLN A 220 -3.45 9.54 -3.22
CA GLN A 220 -3.24 11.00 -3.14
C GLN A 220 -3.72 11.58 -1.81
N ALA A 221 -4.79 11.06 -1.20
CA ALA A 221 -5.22 11.46 0.14
C ALA A 221 -4.13 11.13 1.18
N TRP A 222 -3.55 9.92 1.11
CA TRP A 222 -2.40 9.56 1.95
C TRP A 222 -1.20 10.48 1.71
N ARG A 223 -0.82 10.74 0.46
CA ARG A 223 0.29 11.64 0.14
C ARG A 223 0.15 13.04 0.73
N ARG A 224 -1.08 13.51 0.90
CA ARG A 224 -1.38 14.87 1.43
C ARG A 224 -1.71 14.88 2.92
N GLY A 225 -1.76 13.73 3.60
CA GLY A 225 -2.22 13.65 4.97
C GLY A 225 -3.70 14.04 5.13
N ASP A 226 -4.52 13.73 4.14
CA ASP A 226 -5.96 14.03 4.13
C ASP A 226 -6.73 12.96 4.91
N ALA A 227 -6.87 13.18 6.22
CA ALA A 227 -7.52 12.25 7.13
C ALA A 227 -8.99 11.99 6.75
N GLU A 228 -9.72 13.02 6.34
CA GLU A 228 -11.14 12.90 5.97
C GLU A 228 -11.29 12.13 4.65
N GLY A 229 -10.42 12.40 3.67
CA GLY A 229 -10.37 11.67 2.41
C GLY A 229 -10.07 10.18 2.60
N LEU A 230 -9.15 9.85 3.50
CA LEU A 230 -8.84 8.45 3.85
C LEU A 230 -10.01 7.81 4.60
N TRP A 231 -10.55 8.48 5.61
CA TRP A 231 -11.69 8.00 6.38
C TRP A 231 -12.89 7.68 5.46
N SER A 232 -13.29 8.66 4.64
CA SER A 232 -14.46 8.51 3.76
C SER A 232 -14.29 7.43 2.71
N GLY A 233 -13.07 7.19 2.23
CA GLY A 233 -12.82 6.21 1.18
C GLY A 233 -12.49 4.80 1.66
N MET A 234 -11.98 4.64 2.88
CA MET A 234 -11.54 3.33 3.39
C MET A 234 -12.44 2.75 4.47
N ALA A 235 -13.01 3.58 5.33
CA ALA A 235 -13.60 3.10 6.58
C ALA A 235 -15.06 3.49 6.82
N ALA A 236 -15.48 4.66 6.32
CA ALA A 236 -16.82 5.19 6.63
C ALA A 236 -17.95 4.29 6.10
N ASP A 237 -17.83 3.81 4.87
CA ASP A 237 -18.82 2.91 4.27
C ASP A 237 -18.84 1.56 4.95
N MET A 238 -17.67 0.98 5.24
CA MET A 238 -17.59 -0.28 5.97
C MET A 238 -18.20 -0.15 7.38
N LYS A 239 -17.90 0.92 8.10
CA LYS A 239 -18.50 1.17 9.42
C LYS A 239 -20.01 1.27 9.36
N ARG A 240 -20.56 1.89 8.31
CA ARG A 240 -22.01 2.05 8.13
C ARG A 240 -22.69 0.76 7.71
N GLN A 241 -22.10 0.03 6.74
CA GLN A 241 -22.72 -1.14 6.13
C GLN A 241 -22.43 -2.43 6.92
N TYR A 242 -21.21 -2.54 7.44
CA TYR A 242 -20.69 -3.75 8.11
C TYR A 242 -20.06 -3.41 9.48
N PRO A 243 -20.83 -2.89 10.45
CA PRO A 243 -20.29 -2.35 11.70
C PRO A 243 -19.55 -3.38 12.55
N ARG A 244 -19.92 -4.66 12.49
CA ARG A 244 -19.21 -5.74 13.20
C ARG A 244 -17.85 -6.00 12.57
N LEU A 245 -17.78 -6.10 11.24
CA LEU A 245 -16.54 -6.26 10.49
C LEU A 245 -15.60 -5.09 10.77
N TYR A 246 -16.10 -3.84 10.65
CA TYR A 246 -15.33 -2.64 10.99
C TYR A 246 -14.76 -2.68 12.41
N ARG A 247 -15.60 -3.09 13.38
CA ARG A 247 -15.18 -3.20 14.78
C ARG A 247 -14.02 -4.18 14.94
N ARG A 248 -14.11 -5.37 14.35
CA ARG A 248 -13.08 -6.41 14.41
C ARG A 248 -11.76 -5.96 13.82
N ILE A 249 -11.78 -5.47 12.58
CA ILE A 249 -10.52 -5.18 11.84
C ILE A 249 -9.90 -3.82 12.18
N ASN A 250 -10.63 -2.93 12.84
CA ASN A 250 -10.12 -1.61 13.22
C ASN A 250 -10.18 -1.37 14.73
N VAL A 251 -11.40 -1.34 15.33
CA VAL A 251 -11.57 -0.84 16.70
C VAL A 251 -10.89 -1.76 17.72
N GLU A 252 -11.16 -3.05 17.65
CA GLU A 252 -10.62 -4.03 18.61
C GLU A 252 -9.11 -4.16 18.53
N ARG A 253 -8.54 -4.03 17.32
CA ARG A 253 -7.08 -3.98 17.13
C ARG A 253 -6.50 -2.73 17.76
N ASN A 254 -7.05 -1.54 17.45
CA ASN A 254 -6.59 -0.29 18.01
C ASN A 254 -6.67 -0.28 19.55
N ASP A 255 -7.76 -0.79 20.12
CA ASP A 255 -7.92 -0.90 21.57
C ASP A 255 -6.86 -1.82 22.20
N ALA A 256 -6.48 -2.91 21.53
CA ALA A 256 -5.41 -3.80 21.96
C ALA A 256 -4.00 -3.19 21.82
N TRP A 257 -3.79 -2.26 20.89
CA TRP A 257 -2.50 -1.61 20.68
C TRP A 257 -2.19 -0.54 21.72
N VAL A 258 -3.21 0.19 22.23
CA VAL A 258 -3.01 1.29 23.18
C VAL A 258 -2.16 0.87 24.40
N PRO A 259 -2.45 -0.21 25.14
CA PRO A 259 -1.62 -0.59 26.28
C PRO A 259 -0.21 -1.05 25.88
N ARG A 260 0.00 -1.52 24.63
CA ARG A 260 1.33 -1.91 24.11
C ARG A 260 2.17 -0.68 23.73
N ILE A 261 1.53 0.40 23.31
CA ILE A 261 2.19 1.68 23.00
C ILE A 261 2.59 2.41 24.29
N GLN A 262 1.85 2.22 25.39
CA GLN A 262 2.09 2.87 26.67
C GLN A 262 3.20 2.22 27.52
N GLN A 263 3.75 1.07 27.10
CA GLN A 263 4.89 0.38 27.74
C GLN A 263 6.24 0.90 27.22
#